data_2880c05fdf692fa9d6bcd430a13c1354
#
_entry.id   2880c05fdf692fa9d6bcd430a13c1354
#
_cell.length_a   1.000
_cell.length_b   1.000
_cell.length_c   1.000
_cell.angle_alpha   90.00
_cell.angle_beta   90.00
_cell.angle_gamma   90.00
#
_symmetry.space_group_name_H-M   'P 1'
#
loop_
_entity.id
_entity.type
_entity.pdbx_description
1 polymer ?
#
loop_
_entity_poly.entity_id
_entity_poly.type
_entity_poly.pdbx_seq_one_letter_code
_entity_poly.pdbx_strand_id
1 'polypeptide(L)'
;MTDARSEIEEVVHRETRAWDERDVETLLSIFHPDMVWPWPPTPHDHDPMTWVFVMGRFDRERWGAVWRELFATHDLVHNHRTIRRIEVTPDGDGALAIVDVDTLWRTPAGMESHWKGRACKVYAKVDGAWQMTMHTGLLEYGL
;
A
#
# COMPACT_ATOMS: atom_id res chain seq x y z
N MET A 1 -21.09 -8.04 -15.40
CA MET A 1 -19.75 -8.68 -15.22
C MET A 1 -18.68 -7.60 -15.25
N THR A 2 -17.94 -7.48 -14.17
CA THR A 2 -16.83 -6.53 -14.08
C THR A 2 -15.58 -7.14 -14.72
N ASP A 3 -14.80 -6.33 -15.42
CA ASP A 3 -13.50 -6.77 -15.93
C ASP A 3 -12.45 -6.69 -14.80
N ALA A 4 -11.33 -7.38 -15.01
CA ALA A 4 -10.26 -7.44 -14.01
C ALA A 4 -9.68 -6.06 -13.70
N ARG A 5 -9.57 -5.18 -14.69
CA ARG A 5 -9.08 -3.82 -14.49
C ARG A 5 -9.96 -3.05 -13.51
N SER A 6 -11.28 -3.10 -13.70
CA SER A 6 -12.23 -2.43 -12.81
C SER A 6 -12.18 -3.03 -11.41
N GLU A 7 -11.98 -4.34 -11.29
CA GLU A 7 -11.82 -4.99 -9.99
C GLU A 7 -10.57 -4.49 -9.27
N ILE A 8 -9.46 -4.30 -9.98
CA ILE A 8 -8.22 -3.76 -9.38
C ILE A 8 -8.42 -2.30 -8.96
N GLU A 9 -9.08 -1.49 -9.78
CA GLU A 9 -9.44 -0.12 -9.38
C GLU A 9 -10.21 -0.11 -8.07
N GLU A 10 -11.17 -1.00 -7.91
CA GLU A 10 -11.95 -1.10 -6.67
C GLU A 10 -11.08 -1.50 -5.48
N VAL A 11 -10.15 -2.45 -5.64
CA VAL A 11 -9.24 -2.86 -4.56
C VAL A 11 -8.36 -1.69 -4.14
N VAL A 12 -7.81 -0.93 -5.11
CA VAL A 12 -6.99 0.25 -4.81
C VAL A 12 -7.81 1.30 -4.06
N HIS A 13 -9.05 1.57 -4.49
CA HIS A 13 -9.91 2.52 -3.81
C HIS A 13 -10.31 2.05 -2.42
N ARG A 14 -10.55 0.75 -2.23
CA ARG A 14 -10.87 0.18 -0.93
C ARG A 14 -9.70 0.34 0.04
N GLU A 15 -8.48 0.13 -0.43
CA GLU A 15 -7.27 0.37 0.37
C GLU A 15 -7.17 1.85 0.75
N THR A 16 -7.38 2.74 -0.20
CA THR A 16 -7.34 4.19 0.04
C THR A 16 -8.35 4.60 1.13
N ARG A 17 -9.58 4.10 1.02
CA ARG A 17 -10.60 4.38 2.04
C ARG A 17 -10.22 3.82 3.41
N ALA A 18 -9.60 2.64 3.44
CA ALA A 18 -9.15 2.04 4.70
C ALA A 18 -8.08 2.89 5.38
N TRP A 19 -7.15 3.47 4.62
CA TRP A 19 -6.19 4.43 5.17
C TRP A 19 -6.89 5.69 5.66
N ASP A 20 -7.82 6.25 4.87
CA ASP A 20 -8.56 7.46 5.24
C ASP A 20 -9.36 7.27 6.54
N GLU A 21 -9.98 6.12 6.70
CA GLU A 21 -10.81 5.80 7.86
C GLU A 21 -10.04 5.16 9.00
N ARG A 22 -8.75 4.91 8.80
CA ARG A 22 -7.91 4.22 9.79
C ARG A 22 -8.47 2.85 10.16
N ASP A 23 -8.90 2.11 9.14
CA ASP A 23 -9.56 0.81 9.27
C ASP A 23 -8.55 -0.32 9.06
N VAL A 24 -7.94 -0.77 10.16
CA VAL A 24 -6.91 -1.82 10.15
C VAL A 24 -7.46 -3.13 9.58
N GLU A 25 -8.67 -3.52 9.97
CA GLU A 25 -9.23 -4.81 9.55
C GLU A 25 -9.42 -4.87 8.04
N THR A 26 -9.88 -3.78 7.43
CA THR A 26 -10.01 -3.73 5.97
C THR A 26 -8.65 -3.78 5.29
N LEU A 27 -7.65 -3.06 5.81
CA LEU A 27 -6.29 -3.14 5.28
C LEU A 27 -5.77 -4.57 5.29
N LEU A 28 -5.86 -5.24 6.44
CA LEU A 28 -5.36 -6.61 6.58
C LEU A 28 -6.11 -7.59 5.68
N SER A 29 -7.37 -7.32 5.37
CA SER A 29 -8.17 -8.18 4.50
C SER A 29 -7.73 -8.16 3.04
N ILE A 30 -7.00 -7.12 2.63
CA ILE A 30 -6.50 -6.96 1.26
C ILE A 30 -5.23 -7.78 1.04
N PHE A 31 -4.48 -8.07 2.10
CA PHE A 31 -3.16 -8.67 2.02
C PHE A 31 -3.21 -10.19 1.90
N HIS A 32 -2.43 -10.73 0.95
CA HIS A 32 -2.20 -12.17 0.85
C HIS A 32 -1.42 -12.66 2.08
N PRO A 33 -1.68 -13.90 2.56
CA PRO A 33 -0.95 -14.43 3.73
C PRO A 33 0.57 -14.43 3.61
N ASP A 34 1.10 -14.44 2.38
CA ASP A 34 2.55 -14.43 2.13
C ASP A 34 3.07 -13.11 1.57
N MET A 35 2.30 -12.04 1.75
CA MET A 35 2.65 -10.72 1.24
C MET A 35 3.98 -10.22 1.79
N VAL A 36 4.70 -9.46 0.97
CA VAL A 36 5.93 -8.77 1.36
C VAL A 36 5.81 -7.28 1.02
N TRP A 37 6.51 -6.46 1.81
CA TRP A 37 6.49 -5.01 1.63
C TRP A 37 7.92 -4.46 1.71
N PRO A 38 8.75 -4.67 0.67
CA PRO A 38 10.07 -4.05 0.61
C PRO A 38 9.89 -2.55 0.40
N TRP A 39 10.60 -1.74 1.18
CA TRP A 39 10.37 -0.30 1.19
C TRP A 39 11.64 0.48 1.40
N PRO A 40 11.80 1.66 0.78
CA PRO A 40 12.95 2.53 1.04
C PRO A 40 13.00 2.93 2.52
N PRO A 41 14.15 2.77 3.21
CA PRO A 41 14.23 3.17 4.62
C PRO A 41 14.12 4.68 4.83
N THR A 42 14.49 5.48 3.81
CA THR A 42 14.29 6.93 3.81
C THR A 42 13.79 7.38 2.44
N PRO A 43 13.20 8.59 2.32
CA PRO A 43 12.75 9.10 1.03
C PRO A 43 13.86 9.26 -0.02
N HIS A 44 15.12 9.21 0.39
CA HIS A 44 16.26 9.41 -0.51
C HIS A 44 16.90 8.10 -0.96
N ASP A 45 16.44 6.96 -0.46
CA ASP A 45 16.99 5.64 -0.81
C ASP A 45 16.35 5.12 -2.10
N HIS A 46 16.86 5.57 -3.23
CA HIS A 46 16.35 5.20 -4.54
C HIS A 46 16.96 3.92 -5.11
N ASP A 47 17.98 3.36 -4.46
CA ASP A 47 18.59 2.10 -4.87
C ASP A 47 17.85 0.94 -4.18
N PRO A 48 17.13 0.10 -4.95
CA PRO A 48 16.39 -1.01 -4.36
C PRO A 48 17.24 -1.99 -3.52
N MET A 49 18.55 -2.02 -3.75
CA MET A 49 19.44 -2.86 -2.95
C MET A 49 19.55 -2.40 -1.49
N THR A 50 19.18 -1.15 -1.20
CA THR A 50 19.16 -0.63 0.18
C THR A 50 17.82 -0.75 0.86
N TRP A 51 16.77 -1.17 0.13
CA TRP A 51 15.42 -1.27 0.67
C TRP A 51 15.34 -2.41 1.70
N VAL A 52 14.41 -2.25 2.64
CA VAL A 52 14.32 -3.12 3.82
C VAL A 52 12.94 -3.75 3.94
N PHE A 53 12.89 -4.86 4.64
CA PHE A 53 11.63 -5.55 5.00
C PHE A 53 11.35 -5.25 6.48
N VAL A 54 10.96 -4.01 6.78
CA VAL A 54 10.78 -3.55 8.15
C VAL A 54 9.81 -4.43 8.93
N MET A 55 8.71 -4.84 8.27
CA MET A 55 7.70 -5.68 8.90
C MET A 55 7.87 -7.18 8.59
N GLY A 56 8.90 -7.54 7.81
CA GLY A 56 9.10 -8.91 7.34
C GLY A 56 7.99 -9.37 6.42
N ARG A 57 7.80 -10.69 6.31
CA ARG A 57 6.66 -11.27 5.60
C ARG A 57 5.37 -10.98 6.37
N PHE A 58 4.24 -10.99 5.65
CA PHE A 58 2.95 -10.70 6.29
C PHE A 58 2.71 -11.59 7.51
N ASP A 59 2.34 -10.93 8.58
CA ASP A 59 1.87 -11.52 9.83
C ASP A 59 0.74 -10.62 10.31
N ARG A 60 -0.46 -11.18 10.38
CA ARG A 60 -1.66 -10.40 10.66
C ARG A 60 -1.57 -9.66 11.99
N GLU A 61 -1.06 -10.33 13.01
CA GLU A 61 -0.94 -9.73 14.34
C GLU A 61 0.11 -8.63 14.37
N ARG A 62 1.31 -8.92 13.85
CA ARG A 62 2.41 -7.94 13.85
C ARG A 62 2.12 -6.72 12.98
N TRP A 63 1.65 -6.94 11.76
CA TRP A 63 1.33 -5.82 10.85
C TRP A 63 0.13 -5.02 11.37
N GLY A 64 -0.87 -5.71 11.91
CA GLY A 64 -2.02 -5.03 12.54
C GLY A 64 -1.59 -4.16 13.71
N ALA A 65 -0.66 -4.64 14.54
CA ALA A 65 -0.13 -3.85 15.65
C ALA A 65 0.60 -2.59 15.16
N VAL A 66 1.40 -2.70 14.09
CA VAL A 66 2.10 -1.55 13.49
C VAL A 66 1.10 -0.49 13.02
N TRP A 67 0.06 -0.89 12.30
CA TRP A 67 -0.94 0.04 11.79
C TRP A 67 -1.79 0.64 12.91
N ARG A 68 -2.16 -0.13 13.92
CA ARG A 68 -2.89 0.38 15.08
C ARG A 68 -2.07 1.42 15.83
N GLU A 69 -0.77 1.18 16.01
CA GLU A 69 0.13 2.13 16.65
C GLU A 69 0.22 3.43 15.84
N LEU A 70 0.38 3.33 14.52
CA LEU A 70 0.39 4.49 13.65
C LEU A 70 -0.90 5.31 13.81
N PHE A 71 -2.05 4.63 13.73
CA PHE A 71 -3.36 5.29 13.81
C PHE A 71 -3.64 5.89 15.18
N ALA A 72 -3.06 5.30 16.24
CA ALA A 72 -3.24 5.80 17.62
C ALA A 72 -2.37 7.03 17.92
N THR A 73 -1.23 7.16 17.24
CA THR A 73 -0.22 8.18 17.56
C THR A 73 -0.15 9.33 16.55
N HIS A 74 -0.78 9.18 15.37
CA HIS A 74 -0.72 10.17 14.31
C HIS A 74 -2.12 10.53 13.82
N ASP A 75 -2.29 11.80 13.45
CA ASP A 75 -3.46 12.25 12.72
C ASP A 75 -3.14 12.24 11.23
N LEU A 76 -4.10 11.82 10.43
CA LEU A 76 -3.99 11.87 8.97
C LEU A 76 -4.30 13.30 8.51
N VAL A 77 -3.32 13.98 7.97
CA VAL A 77 -3.50 15.33 7.44
C VAL A 77 -4.11 15.28 6.04
N HIS A 78 -3.53 14.46 5.17
CA HIS A 78 -4.11 14.17 3.85
C HIS A 78 -3.62 12.81 3.35
N ASN A 79 -4.37 12.25 2.41
CA ASN A 79 -4.03 10.99 1.75
C ASN A 79 -4.54 11.05 0.31
N HIS A 80 -3.70 11.56 -0.59
CA HIS A 80 -4.03 11.69 -2.01
C HIS A 80 -3.41 10.54 -2.78
N ARG A 81 -4.23 9.81 -3.52
CA ARG A 81 -3.80 8.65 -4.30
C ARG A 81 -4.37 8.72 -5.70
N THR A 82 -3.49 8.55 -6.70
CA THR A 82 -3.87 8.62 -8.10
C THR A 82 -3.36 7.38 -8.81
N ILE A 83 -4.28 6.59 -9.37
CA ILE A 83 -3.92 5.43 -10.19
C ILE A 83 -3.34 5.93 -11.50
N ARG A 84 -2.10 5.52 -11.80
CA ARG A 84 -1.42 5.87 -13.04
C ARG A 84 -1.56 4.78 -14.09
N ARG A 85 -1.48 3.53 -13.68
CA ARG A 85 -1.50 2.42 -14.61
C ARG A 85 -1.96 1.15 -13.90
N ILE A 86 -2.71 0.32 -14.62
CA ILE A 86 -3.07 -1.02 -14.19
C ILE A 86 -2.74 -1.96 -15.33
N GLU A 87 -2.00 -3.03 -15.02
CA GLU A 87 -1.70 -4.12 -15.94
C GLU A 87 -2.30 -5.40 -15.38
N VAL A 88 -2.96 -6.17 -16.24
CA VAL A 88 -3.57 -7.44 -15.86
C VAL A 88 -2.97 -8.55 -16.72
N THR A 89 -2.68 -9.69 -16.12
CA THR A 89 -2.16 -10.85 -16.85
C THR A 89 -3.18 -11.35 -17.89
N PRO A 90 -2.71 -12.01 -18.97
CA PRO A 90 -3.63 -12.52 -19.99
C PRO A 90 -4.72 -13.44 -19.45
N ASP A 91 -4.43 -14.22 -18.40
CA ASP A 91 -5.39 -15.14 -17.79
C ASP A 91 -6.29 -14.47 -16.77
N GLY A 92 -6.05 -13.19 -16.45
CA GLY A 92 -6.88 -12.45 -15.50
C GLY A 92 -6.70 -12.84 -14.04
N ASP A 93 -5.60 -13.49 -13.70
CA ASP A 93 -5.32 -14.01 -12.35
C ASP A 93 -4.21 -13.27 -11.61
N GLY A 94 -3.57 -12.34 -12.28
CA GLY A 94 -2.53 -11.48 -11.68
C GLY A 94 -2.64 -10.06 -12.21
N ALA A 95 -2.18 -9.10 -11.42
CA ALA A 95 -2.21 -7.71 -11.82
C ALA A 95 -1.18 -6.90 -11.06
N LEU A 96 -0.84 -5.72 -11.62
CA LEU A 96 -0.12 -4.71 -10.86
C LEU A 96 -0.78 -3.36 -11.07
N ALA A 97 -0.68 -2.49 -10.07
CA ALA A 97 -1.16 -1.12 -10.15
C ALA A 97 -0.03 -0.17 -9.75
N ILE A 98 0.18 0.84 -10.59
CA ILE A 98 1.09 1.94 -10.28
C ILE A 98 0.24 3.10 -9.77
N VAL A 99 0.53 3.53 -8.55
CA VAL A 99 -0.29 4.51 -7.84
C VAL A 99 0.62 5.60 -7.28
N ASP A 100 0.36 6.84 -7.66
CA ASP A 100 1.03 7.97 -7.02
C ASP A 100 0.38 8.21 -5.66
N VAL A 101 1.21 8.32 -4.62
CA VAL A 101 0.75 8.52 -3.25
C VAL A 101 1.32 9.83 -2.71
N ASP A 102 0.50 10.53 -1.93
CA ASP A 102 0.91 11.70 -1.17
C ASP A 102 0.14 11.63 0.15
N THR A 103 0.78 11.04 1.15
CA THR A 103 0.16 10.78 2.45
C THR A 103 0.96 11.45 3.55
N LEU A 104 0.31 12.34 4.29
CA LEU A 104 0.94 13.07 5.37
C LEU A 104 0.28 12.72 6.70
N TRP A 105 1.10 12.24 7.62
CA TRP A 105 0.72 11.97 9.02
C TRP A 105 1.41 12.99 9.92
N ARG A 106 0.75 13.33 11.02
CA ARG A 106 1.31 14.27 12.00
C ARG A 106 0.98 13.82 13.41
N THR A 107 2.00 13.84 14.30
CA THR A 107 1.76 13.60 15.73
C THR A 107 1.19 14.85 16.39
N PRO A 108 0.56 14.74 17.59
CA PRO A 108 0.11 15.91 18.35
C PRO A 108 1.23 16.89 18.66
N ALA A 109 2.48 16.42 18.76
CA ALA A 109 3.65 17.28 19.00
C ALA A 109 4.13 18.00 17.72
N GLY A 110 3.48 17.75 16.56
CA GLY A 110 3.82 18.39 15.30
C GLY A 110 4.87 17.69 14.46
N MET A 111 5.31 16.49 14.84
CA MET A 111 6.22 15.71 14.01
C MET A 111 5.48 15.11 12.82
N GLU A 112 6.04 15.27 11.63
CA GLU A 112 5.40 14.81 10.40
C GLU A 112 6.11 13.60 9.80
N SER A 113 5.30 12.69 9.24
CA SER A 113 5.77 11.59 8.38
C SER A 113 5.09 11.75 7.03
N HIS A 114 5.87 12.08 6.01
CA HIS A 114 5.36 12.36 4.68
C HIS A 114 5.82 11.28 3.70
N TRP A 115 4.87 10.56 3.14
CA TRP A 115 5.11 9.52 2.15
C TRP A 115 4.60 10.05 0.81
N LYS A 116 5.51 10.53 -0.03
CA LYS A 116 5.17 11.08 -1.33
C LYS A 116 6.05 10.43 -2.39
N GLY A 117 5.39 9.78 -3.37
CA GLY A 117 6.12 9.07 -4.41
C GLY A 117 5.19 8.18 -5.23
N ARG A 118 5.78 7.15 -5.80
CA ARG A 118 5.09 6.23 -6.70
C ARG A 118 5.19 4.80 -6.18
N ALA A 119 4.05 4.21 -5.86
CA ALA A 119 3.96 2.84 -5.36
C ALA A 119 3.64 1.87 -6.49
N CYS A 120 4.18 0.66 -6.38
CA CYS A 120 3.82 -0.48 -7.21
C CYS A 120 3.17 -1.53 -6.31
N LYS A 121 1.94 -1.90 -6.63
CA LYS A 121 1.13 -2.87 -5.88
C LYS A 121 0.88 -4.06 -6.79
N VAL A 122 1.23 -5.25 -6.31
CA VAL A 122 1.08 -6.49 -7.08
C VAL A 122 -0.01 -7.33 -6.44
N TYR A 123 -0.90 -7.87 -7.26
CA TYR A 123 -2.08 -8.62 -6.81
C TYR A 123 -2.15 -9.98 -7.48
N ALA A 124 -2.67 -10.96 -6.75
CA ALA A 124 -3.07 -12.25 -7.29
C ALA A 124 -4.56 -12.49 -7.02
N LYS A 125 -5.24 -13.16 -7.94
CA LYS A 125 -6.62 -13.56 -7.73
C LYS A 125 -6.63 -14.97 -7.14
N VAL A 126 -7.09 -15.08 -5.90
CA VAL A 126 -7.11 -16.34 -5.14
C VAL A 126 -8.55 -16.63 -4.75
N ASP A 127 -9.05 -17.79 -5.19
CA ASP A 127 -10.43 -18.21 -4.90
C ASP A 127 -11.47 -17.13 -5.23
N GLY A 128 -11.25 -16.43 -6.36
CA GLY A 128 -12.18 -15.40 -6.84
C GLY A 128 -11.99 -14.02 -6.21
N ALA A 129 -11.04 -13.85 -5.30
CA ALA A 129 -10.77 -12.57 -4.62
C ALA A 129 -9.37 -12.07 -4.93
N TRP A 130 -9.24 -10.78 -5.18
CA TRP A 130 -7.93 -10.15 -5.37
C TRP A 130 -7.26 -9.91 -4.03
N GLN A 131 -6.01 -10.35 -3.91
CA GLN A 131 -5.17 -10.14 -2.72
C GLN A 131 -3.83 -9.55 -3.13
N MET A 132 -3.36 -8.58 -2.36
CA MET A 132 -2.07 -7.95 -2.61
C MET A 132 -0.95 -8.88 -2.16
N THR A 133 0.00 -9.15 -3.06
CA THR A 133 1.13 -10.05 -2.79
C THR A 133 2.44 -9.30 -2.55
N MET A 134 2.55 -8.07 -3.05
CA MET A 134 3.72 -7.22 -2.82
C MET A 134 3.33 -5.76 -2.92
N HIS A 135 3.95 -4.94 -2.08
CA HIS A 135 3.87 -3.50 -2.13
C HIS A 135 5.28 -2.93 -2.05
N THR A 136 5.62 -2.05 -2.97
CA THR A 136 6.92 -1.38 -2.98
C THR A 136 6.76 -0.02 -3.64
N GLY A 137 7.82 0.78 -3.67
CA GLY A 137 7.73 2.08 -4.31
C GLY A 137 8.99 2.90 -4.21
N LEU A 138 8.95 4.05 -4.87
CA LEU A 138 10.00 5.07 -4.86
C LEU A 138 9.44 6.32 -4.20
N LEU A 139 10.06 6.78 -3.14
CA LEU A 139 9.65 8.01 -2.46
C LEU A 139 10.40 9.21 -3.05
N GLU A 140 9.74 10.37 -3.07
CA GLU A 140 10.27 11.60 -3.66
C GLU A 140 10.76 11.45 -5.10
N TYR A 141 10.24 10.44 -5.80
CA TYR A 141 10.60 10.14 -7.18
C TYR A 141 9.77 11.01 -8.13
N GLY A 142 10.45 11.65 -9.11
CA GLY A 142 9.79 12.42 -10.15
C GLY A 142 9.15 13.74 -9.67
N LEU A 143 9.59 14.24 -8.53
CA LEU A 143 9.05 15.47 -7.93
C LEU A 143 9.89 16.68 -8.29
#